data_e7fc419f7839e35f6ecf0bf7bd45a168
#
_entry.id   e7fc419f7839e35f6ecf0bf7bd45a168
#
_cell.length_a   1.000
_cell.length_b   1.000
_cell.length_c   1.000
_cell.angle_alpha   90.00
_cell.angle_beta   90.00
_cell.angle_gamma   90.00
#
_symmetry.space_group_name_H-M   'P 1'
#
loop_
_entity.id
_entity.type
_entity.pdbx_description
1 polymer ?
#
loop_
_entity_poly.entity_id
_entity_poly.type
_entity_poly.pdbx_seq_one_letter_code
_entity_poly.pdbx_strand_id
1 'polypeptide(L)'
;NYLRKNGYQDRTGIMKEHLDRVCEICRKYDFDPMIWSDMYFMLASEDGGYYSVSEDYEWQEKDKPDRDLTLVYWDYYNASEDVYRKMVHLHGKLSDNMYFAGGGWTWNGIAPNYSRALETTRVGTKVMKEAGADKWFCTLWQDDGAETPMETCLLSLTYFAECAYEKEVTKERLQDRMKELFGIDSEDIMLLDRFDNFQPEDPHNLKSANPSKLALYQDPMLGIFDGQFKGKGLKEHYHELVEKLEQCLAKEQPPRVRKLFAYYQKLAAFLAEKAEMGLELKSDYDNQDRERLRIWAEKRIPACLALLEELHSMREELWMDECKPQGYEVIDVRLGGIRSRLESAAKRISAWLSNPEQPLEELEEKRVCFWPEEDRIYSFNRWEQIVSASNMNAL
;
A
#
# COMPACT_ATOMS: atom_id res chain seq x y z
N ASN A 1 7.68 -31.38 0.76
CA ASN A 1 7.82 -32.40 1.79
C ASN A 1 6.71 -33.46 1.75
N TYR A 2 5.45 -33.08 1.51
CA TYR A 2 4.32 -34.01 1.40
C TYR A 2 4.49 -34.98 0.21
N LEU A 3 4.73 -34.45 -0.99
CA LEU A 3 4.93 -35.24 -2.21
C LEU A 3 6.17 -36.16 -2.12
N ARG A 4 7.24 -35.77 -1.40
CA ARG A 4 8.40 -36.66 -1.16
C ARG A 4 8.03 -37.88 -0.33
N LYS A 5 7.11 -37.75 0.64
CA LYS A 5 6.66 -38.83 1.50
C LYS A 5 5.61 -39.73 0.86
N ASN A 6 4.68 -39.14 0.07
CA ASN A 6 3.48 -39.83 -0.39
C ASN A 6 3.47 -40.09 -1.92
N GLY A 7 4.52 -39.65 -2.65
CA GLY A 7 4.53 -39.66 -4.11
C GLY A 7 3.71 -38.53 -4.71
N TYR A 8 3.64 -38.44 -6.03
CA TYR A 8 2.81 -37.50 -6.72
C TYR A 8 1.32 -37.77 -6.45
N GLN A 9 0.59 -36.72 -6.07
CA GLN A 9 -0.86 -36.75 -5.89
C GLN A 9 -1.45 -35.51 -6.55
N ASP A 10 -2.69 -35.62 -7.00
CA ASP A 10 -3.42 -34.50 -7.53
C ASP A 10 -3.62 -33.40 -6.48
N ARG A 11 -3.29 -32.15 -6.85
CA ARG A 11 -3.33 -31.00 -5.92
C ARG A 11 -4.74 -30.70 -5.43
N THR A 12 -5.73 -30.84 -6.32
CA THR A 12 -7.16 -30.60 -5.98
C THR A 12 -7.63 -31.64 -4.98
N GLY A 13 -7.27 -32.92 -5.18
CA GLY A 13 -7.59 -34.00 -4.25
C GLY A 13 -6.99 -33.78 -2.84
N ILE A 14 -5.71 -33.35 -2.77
CA ILE A 14 -5.06 -33.02 -1.49
C ILE A 14 -5.80 -31.91 -0.76
N MET A 15 -6.15 -30.82 -1.47
CA MET A 15 -6.89 -29.70 -0.90
C MET A 15 -8.26 -30.13 -0.40
N LYS A 16 -8.98 -30.90 -1.21
CA LYS A 16 -10.34 -31.40 -0.89
C LYS A 16 -10.33 -32.26 0.36
N GLU A 17 -9.44 -33.26 0.45
CA GLU A 17 -9.32 -34.12 1.63
C GLU A 17 -9.04 -33.31 2.91
N HIS A 18 -8.15 -32.32 2.81
CA HIS A 18 -7.84 -31.45 3.95
C HIS A 18 -9.05 -30.63 4.37
N LEU A 19 -9.75 -29.98 3.42
CA LEU A 19 -10.91 -29.15 3.71
C LEU A 19 -12.09 -29.93 4.24
N ASP A 20 -12.37 -31.12 3.72
CA ASP A 20 -13.41 -32.01 4.24
C ASP A 20 -13.19 -32.31 5.71
N ARG A 21 -11.93 -32.62 6.08
CA ARG A 21 -11.57 -32.84 7.49
C ARG A 21 -11.73 -31.58 8.36
N VAL A 22 -11.39 -30.39 7.83
CA VAL A 22 -11.62 -29.11 8.52
C VAL A 22 -13.11 -28.87 8.73
N CYS A 23 -13.94 -29.08 7.70
CA CYS A 23 -15.39 -28.97 7.79
C CYS A 23 -16.00 -29.93 8.82
N GLU A 24 -15.53 -31.18 8.92
CA GLU A 24 -15.93 -32.11 9.95
C GLU A 24 -15.61 -31.59 11.37
N ILE A 25 -14.44 -30.99 11.55
CA ILE A 25 -14.07 -30.37 12.84
C ILE A 25 -14.96 -29.18 13.15
N CYS A 26 -15.22 -28.30 12.15
CA CYS A 26 -16.12 -27.15 12.32
C CYS A 26 -17.52 -27.58 12.75
N ARG A 27 -18.11 -28.58 12.09
CA ARG A 27 -19.44 -29.14 12.48
C ARG A 27 -19.43 -29.66 13.90
N LYS A 28 -18.34 -30.32 14.33
CA LYS A 28 -18.23 -30.83 15.71
C LYS A 28 -18.31 -29.74 16.78
N TYR A 29 -17.87 -28.53 16.46
CA TYR A 29 -17.80 -27.39 17.36
C TYR A 29 -18.82 -26.30 17.03
N ASP A 30 -19.77 -26.57 16.14
CA ASP A 30 -20.83 -25.65 15.73
C ASP A 30 -20.30 -24.34 15.12
N PHE A 31 -19.30 -24.46 14.22
CA PHE A 31 -18.78 -23.37 13.43
C PHE A 31 -19.24 -23.48 11.98
N ASP A 32 -19.60 -22.35 11.39
CA ASP A 32 -19.84 -22.19 9.96
C ASP A 32 -18.53 -21.76 9.26
N PRO A 33 -17.83 -22.68 8.54
CA PRO A 33 -16.53 -22.37 7.96
C PRO A 33 -16.65 -21.49 6.71
N MET A 34 -15.70 -20.57 6.58
CA MET A 34 -15.51 -19.74 5.39
C MET A 34 -14.08 -19.89 4.89
N ILE A 35 -13.88 -19.87 3.56
CA ILE A 35 -12.56 -19.93 2.95
C ILE A 35 -12.46 -18.95 1.78
N TRP A 36 -11.28 -18.35 1.60
CA TRP A 36 -10.95 -17.60 0.39
C TRP A 36 -11.03 -18.53 -0.82
N SER A 37 -11.71 -18.12 -1.88
CA SER A 37 -12.04 -18.98 -3.02
C SER A 37 -10.92 -19.14 -4.03
N ASP A 38 -9.89 -18.29 -4.00
CA ASP A 38 -8.83 -18.22 -4.99
C ASP A 38 -8.13 -19.55 -5.25
N MET A 39 -7.95 -20.39 -4.23
CA MET A 39 -7.33 -21.71 -4.40
C MET A 39 -8.07 -22.62 -5.39
N TYR A 40 -9.40 -22.57 -5.43
CA TYR A 40 -10.18 -23.34 -6.39
C TYR A 40 -9.95 -22.88 -7.83
N PHE A 41 -9.79 -21.58 -8.02
CA PHE A 41 -9.53 -20.97 -9.33
C PHE A 41 -8.08 -21.18 -9.76
N MET A 42 -7.12 -20.99 -8.86
CA MET A 42 -5.71 -21.23 -9.15
C MET A 42 -5.41 -22.68 -9.52
N LEU A 43 -6.12 -23.65 -8.92
CA LEU A 43 -6.01 -25.06 -9.26
C LEU A 43 -6.69 -25.42 -10.57
N ALA A 44 -7.73 -24.68 -10.98
CA ALA A 44 -8.47 -24.87 -12.21
C ALA A 44 -7.83 -24.18 -13.43
N SER A 45 -6.97 -23.18 -13.21
CA SER A 45 -6.32 -22.46 -14.30
C SER A 45 -5.03 -23.17 -14.78
N GLU A 46 -4.69 -23.00 -16.06
CA GLU A 46 -3.50 -23.58 -16.67
C GLU A 46 -2.20 -22.94 -16.15
N ASP A 47 -2.23 -21.64 -15.90
CA ASP A 47 -1.08 -20.81 -15.46
C ASP A 47 -1.01 -20.61 -13.95
N GLY A 48 -1.98 -21.13 -13.20
CA GLY A 48 -2.10 -20.91 -11.76
C GLY A 48 -2.65 -19.52 -11.38
N GLY A 49 -3.13 -18.74 -12.34
CA GLY A 49 -3.68 -17.40 -12.11
C GLY A 49 -5.12 -17.42 -11.62
N TYR A 50 -5.44 -16.59 -10.61
CA TYR A 50 -6.78 -16.51 -10.02
C TYR A 50 -7.86 -16.10 -11.05
N TYR A 51 -7.57 -15.17 -11.93
CA TYR A 51 -8.51 -14.67 -12.95
C TYR A 51 -8.39 -15.37 -14.30
N SER A 52 -7.48 -16.35 -14.43
CA SER A 52 -7.15 -16.99 -15.71
C SER A 52 -8.07 -18.14 -16.09
N VAL A 53 -8.96 -18.55 -15.19
CA VAL A 53 -9.93 -19.64 -15.47
C VAL A 53 -10.84 -19.25 -16.62
N SER A 54 -11.05 -20.15 -17.57
CA SER A 54 -12.00 -19.92 -18.68
C SER A 54 -13.43 -19.78 -18.16
N GLU A 55 -14.21 -18.89 -18.75
CA GLU A 55 -15.62 -18.70 -18.39
C GLU A 55 -16.46 -19.96 -18.58
N ASP A 56 -16.06 -20.83 -19.53
CA ASP A 56 -16.72 -22.11 -19.81
C ASP A 56 -16.24 -23.25 -18.93
N TYR A 57 -15.32 -23.00 -17.99
CA TYR A 57 -14.80 -24.04 -17.11
C TYR A 57 -15.89 -24.65 -16.24
N GLU A 58 -15.85 -25.99 -16.08
CA GLU A 58 -16.76 -26.74 -15.25
C GLU A 58 -16.00 -27.59 -14.22
N TRP A 59 -16.22 -27.33 -12.94
CA TRP A 59 -15.67 -28.17 -11.88
C TRP A 59 -16.39 -29.52 -11.84
N GLN A 60 -15.63 -30.61 -11.72
CA GLN A 60 -16.20 -31.92 -11.44
C GLN A 60 -16.81 -31.93 -10.02
N GLU A 61 -17.92 -32.63 -9.82
CA GLU A 61 -18.58 -32.69 -8.51
C GLU A 61 -17.64 -33.11 -7.36
N LYS A 62 -16.71 -34.04 -7.63
CA LYS A 62 -15.73 -34.48 -6.64
C LYS A 62 -14.75 -33.37 -6.19
N ASP A 63 -14.57 -32.31 -6.99
CA ASP A 63 -13.60 -31.23 -6.78
C ASP A 63 -14.28 -29.97 -6.19
N LYS A 64 -15.61 -29.96 -6.13
CA LYS A 64 -16.37 -28.86 -5.52
C LYS A 64 -16.21 -28.84 -3.99
N PRO A 65 -16.36 -27.66 -3.37
CA PRO A 65 -16.33 -27.54 -1.91
C PRO A 65 -17.48 -28.33 -1.25
N ASP A 66 -17.33 -28.62 0.02
CA ASP A 66 -18.42 -29.07 0.85
C ASP A 66 -19.54 -28.02 0.85
N ARG A 67 -20.82 -28.45 0.87
CA ARG A 67 -21.99 -27.56 0.82
C ARG A 67 -22.09 -26.60 2.00
N ASP A 68 -21.54 -26.99 3.14
CA ASP A 68 -21.54 -26.16 4.34
C ASP A 68 -20.40 -25.12 4.31
N LEU A 69 -19.49 -25.20 3.32
CA LEU A 69 -18.39 -24.27 3.20
C LEU A 69 -18.80 -23.02 2.41
N THR A 70 -18.66 -21.87 3.05
CA THR A 70 -18.86 -20.57 2.39
C THR A 70 -17.60 -20.17 1.65
N LEU A 71 -17.74 -19.87 0.36
CA LEU A 71 -16.66 -19.31 -0.46
C LEU A 71 -16.63 -17.78 -0.36
N VAL A 72 -15.46 -17.23 -0.11
CA VAL A 72 -15.25 -15.78 -0.12
C VAL A 72 -14.58 -15.39 -1.43
N TYR A 73 -15.35 -14.79 -2.32
CA TYR A 73 -14.85 -14.11 -3.49
C TYR A 73 -14.24 -12.79 -3.07
N TRP A 74 -12.93 -12.68 -3.15
CA TRP A 74 -12.23 -11.43 -2.89
C TRP A 74 -11.76 -10.80 -4.20
N ASP A 75 -12.07 -9.51 -4.35
CA ASP A 75 -11.52 -8.70 -5.43
C ASP A 75 -11.54 -7.22 -5.04
N TYR A 76 -10.36 -6.64 -5.06
CA TYR A 76 -10.12 -5.22 -4.83
C TYR A 76 -9.01 -4.70 -5.76
N TYR A 77 -8.69 -5.47 -6.81
CA TYR A 77 -7.65 -5.14 -7.79
C TYR A 77 -8.23 -4.71 -9.13
N ASN A 78 -9.41 -5.19 -9.49
CA ASN A 78 -10.01 -4.96 -10.78
C ASN A 78 -10.93 -3.73 -10.78
N ALA A 79 -10.90 -2.96 -11.90
CA ALA A 79 -11.83 -1.88 -12.17
C ALA A 79 -12.70 -2.20 -13.42
N SER A 80 -12.86 -3.49 -13.78
CA SER A 80 -13.63 -3.96 -14.92
C SER A 80 -14.85 -4.74 -14.48
N GLU A 81 -16.04 -4.28 -14.89
CA GLU A 81 -17.30 -5.00 -14.64
C GLU A 81 -17.28 -6.41 -15.24
N ASP A 82 -16.67 -6.59 -16.41
CA ASP A 82 -16.61 -7.89 -17.10
C ASP A 82 -15.84 -8.93 -16.26
N VAL A 83 -14.74 -8.51 -15.61
CA VAL A 83 -13.99 -9.40 -14.71
C VAL A 83 -14.86 -9.82 -13.53
N TYR A 84 -15.54 -8.88 -12.89
CA TYR A 84 -16.45 -9.21 -11.77
C TYR A 84 -17.59 -10.12 -12.22
N ARG A 85 -18.24 -9.85 -13.36
CA ARG A 85 -19.33 -10.69 -13.90
C ARG A 85 -18.87 -12.12 -14.19
N LYS A 86 -17.70 -12.26 -14.85
CA LYS A 86 -17.06 -13.55 -15.09
C LYS A 86 -16.81 -14.30 -13.77
N MET A 87 -16.20 -13.63 -12.78
CA MET A 87 -15.87 -14.28 -11.51
C MET A 87 -17.12 -14.68 -10.72
N VAL A 88 -18.16 -13.84 -10.69
CA VAL A 88 -19.45 -14.18 -10.06
C VAL A 88 -20.09 -15.38 -10.75
N HIS A 89 -20.11 -15.41 -12.08
CA HIS A 89 -20.62 -16.55 -12.85
C HIS A 89 -19.86 -17.84 -12.50
N LEU A 90 -18.55 -17.80 -12.47
CA LEU A 90 -17.72 -18.95 -12.14
C LEU A 90 -17.92 -19.42 -10.67
N HIS A 91 -18.07 -18.49 -9.73
CA HIS A 91 -18.39 -18.84 -8.34
C HIS A 91 -19.74 -19.56 -8.24
N GLY A 92 -20.76 -19.11 -9.00
CA GLY A 92 -22.07 -19.78 -9.07
C GLY A 92 -22.01 -21.21 -9.62
N LYS A 93 -21.02 -21.53 -10.48
CA LYS A 93 -20.78 -22.92 -10.92
C LYS A 93 -20.12 -23.78 -9.84
N LEU A 94 -19.39 -23.14 -8.94
CA LEU A 94 -18.61 -23.80 -7.89
C LEU A 94 -19.41 -24.02 -6.59
N SER A 95 -20.18 -23.02 -6.16
CA SER A 95 -20.97 -23.05 -4.92
C SER A 95 -22.12 -22.05 -4.96
N ASP A 96 -23.25 -22.41 -4.33
CA ASP A 96 -24.39 -21.51 -4.11
C ASP A 96 -24.17 -20.58 -2.88
N ASN A 97 -23.09 -20.79 -2.10
CA ASN A 97 -22.81 -20.06 -0.88
C ASN A 97 -21.55 -19.21 -1.05
N MET A 98 -21.74 -17.94 -1.40
CA MET A 98 -20.65 -16.98 -1.68
C MET A 98 -20.84 -15.70 -0.88
N TYR A 99 -19.73 -15.21 -0.27
CA TYR A 99 -19.59 -13.86 0.25
C TYR A 99 -18.66 -13.06 -0.67
N PHE A 100 -18.90 -11.77 -0.80
CA PHE A 100 -17.99 -10.86 -1.49
C PHE A 100 -17.13 -10.08 -0.50
N ALA A 101 -15.84 -10.05 -0.73
CA ALA A 101 -14.87 -9.25 0.02
C ALA A 101 -14.27 -8.16 -0.88
N GLY A 102 -14.65 -6.91 -0.62
CA GLY A 102 -13.97 -5.74 -1.18
C GLY A 102 -12.80 -5.30 -0.29
N GLY A 103 -12.12 -4.21 -0.65
CA GLY A 103 -10.95 -3.73 0.09
C GLY A 103 -10.83 -2.22 0.18
N GLY A 104 -10.40 -1.73 1.34
CA GLY A 104 -10.27 -0.30 1.64
C GLY A 104 -8.90 0.29 1.33
N TRP A 105 -7.98 -0.48 0.74
CA TRP A 105 -6.67 -0.04 0.24
C TRP A 105 -5.81 0.74 1.25
N THR A 106 -5.68 0.21 2.47
CA THR A 106 -4.80 0.73 3.55
C THR A 106 -3.43 0.04 3.61
N TRP A 107 -3.10 -0.80 2.65
CA TRP A 107 -1.88 -1.64 2.63
C TRP A 107 -0.89 -1.29 1.51
N ASN A 108 -1.16 -0.23 0.73
CA ASN A 108 -0.33 0.11 -0.43
C ASN A 108 1.06 0.64 -0.06
N GLY A 109 1.16 1.36 1.05
CA GLY A 109 2.37 2.01 1.51
C GLY A 109 2.20 2.66 2.87
N ILE A 110 2.64 3.88 3.00
CA ILE A 110 2.52 4.71 4.21
C ILE A 110 1.29 5.62 4.20
N ALA A 111 0.58 5.65 3.07
CA ALA A 111 -0.66 6.40 2.87
C ALA A 111 -1.72 5.52 2.20
N PRO A 112 -3.02 5.82 2.37
CA PRO A 112 -4.09 5.06 1.74
C PRO A 112 -4.15 5.33 0.24
N ASN A 113 -4.64 4.34 -0.54
CA ASN A 113 -4.93 4.50 -1.97
C ASN A 113 -6.46 4.62 -2.16
N TYR A 114 -7.00 5.80 -1.84
CA TYR A 114 -8.46 6.03 -1.90
C TYR A 114 -9.01 5.97 -3.31
N SER A 115 -8.32 6.54 -4.29
CA SER A 115 -8.80 6.56 -5.67
C SER A 115 -9.04 5.14 -6.18
N ARG A 116 -8.15 4.19 -5.85
CA ARG A 116 -8.34 2.79 -6.19
C ARG A 116 -9.44 2.13 -5.36
N ALA A 117 -9.46 2.37 -4.04
CA ALA A 117 -10.48 1.83 -3.15
C ALA A 117 -11.90 2.20 -3.61
N LEU A 118 -12.12 3.49 -3.93
CA LEU A 118 -13.40 3.97 -4.40
C LEU A 118 -13.80 3.37 -5.76
N GLU A 119 -12.86 3.31 -6.72
CA GLU A 119 -13.15 2.78 -8.06
C GLU A 119 -13.43 1.27 -8.03
N THR A 120 -12.60 0.47 -7.37
CA THR A 120 -12.83 -0.98 -7.27
C THR A 120 -14.09 -1.31 -6.48
N THR A 121 -14.40 -0.55 -5.41
CA THR A 121 -15.64 -0.68 -4.65
C THR A 121 -16.86 -0.36 -5.52
N ARG A 122 -16.84 0.77 -6.25
CA ARG A 122 -17.92 1.18 -7.15
C ARG A 122 -18.27 0.08 -8.15
N VAL A 123 -17.25 -0.43 -8.83
CA VAL A 123 -17.43 -1.46 -9.88
C VAL A 123 -17.87 -2.79 -9.26
N GLY A 124 -17.18 -3.27 -8.24
CA GLY A 124 -17.46 -4.55 -7.59
C GLY A 124 -18.86 -4.61 -7.00
N THR A 125 -19.23 -3.60 -6.18
CA THR A 125 -20.55 -3.58 -5.52
C THR A 125 -21.70 -3.41 -6.49
N LYS A 126 -21.51 -2.70 -7.61
CA LYS A 126 -22.51 -2.64 -8.70
C LYS A 126 -22.81 -4.03 -9.24
N VAL A 127 -21.77 -4.79 -9.61
CA VAL A 127 -21.95 -6.15 -10.17
C VAL A 127 -22.52 -7.10 -9.13
N MET A 128 -22.09 -7.01 -7.86
CA MET A 128 -22.66 -7.85 -6.79
C MET A 128 -24.17 -7.60 -6.62
N LYS A 129 -24.62 -6.35 -6.64
CA LYS A 129 -26.07 -6.02 -6.59
C LYS A 129 -26.83 -6.59 -7.78
N GLU A 130 -26.30 -6.43 -8.99
CA GLU A 130 -26.91 -6.97 -10.19
C GLU A 130 -27.00 -8.50 -10.17
N ALA A 131 -26.03 -9.16 -9.53
CA ALA A 131 -26.02 -10.62 -9.34
C ALA A 131 -26.90 -11.10 -8.17
N GLY A 132 -27.48 -10.19 -7.38
CA GLY A 132 -28.28 -10.53 -6.20
C GLY A 132 -27.47 -11.04 -5.00
N ALA A 133 -26.15 -10.79 -4.97
CA ALA A 133 -25.33 -11.12 -3.80
C ALA A 133 -25.69 -10.19 -2.65
N ASP A 134 -25.93 -10.74 -1.47
CA ASP A 134 -26.44 -10.02 -0.29
C ASP A 134 -25.47 -10.04 0.91
N LYS A 135 -24.34 -10.73 0.77
CA LYS A 135 -23.36 -10.92 1.85
C LYS A 135 -22.00 -10.36 1.46
N TRP A 136 -21.64 -9.24 2.06
CA TRP A 136 -20.42 -8.53 1.74
C TRP A 136 -19.68 -8.07 2.99
N PHE A 137 -18.35 -7.95 2.89
CA PHE A 137 -17.52 -7.25 3.88
C PHE A 137 -16.34 -6.55 3.22
N CYS A 138 -15.77 -5.57 3.90
CA CYS A 138 -14.61 -4.82 3.45
C CYS A 138 -13.38 -5.28 4.22
N THR A 139 -12.30 -5.60 3.51
CA THR A 139 -11.00 -5.93 4.10
C THR A 139 -10.13 -4.69 4.24
N LEU A 140 -9.34 -4.66 5.30
CA LEU A 140 -8.38 -3.62 5.62
C LEU A 140 -7.05 -4.27 5.97
N TRP A 141 -6.38 -4.81 4.95
CA TRP A 141 -5.09 -5.46 5.13
C TRP A 141 -4.06 -4.45 5.64
N GLN A 142 -3.20 -4.90 6.53
CA GLN A 142 -2.08 -4.15 7.07
C GLN A 142 -0.76 -4.88 6.77
N ASP A 143 -0.61 -5.23 5.51
CA ASP A 143 0.56 -5.94 5.02
C ASP A 143 1.83 -5.12 5.23
N ASP A 144 2.94 -5.79 5.40
CA ASP A 144 4.26 -5.19 5.52
C ASP A 144 4.38 -4.14 6.64
N GLY A 145 3.83 -4.43 7.82
CA GLY A 145 4.14 -3.71 9.07
C GLY A 145 3.17 -2.61 9.47
N ALA A 146 1.97 -2.58 8.92
CA ALA A 146 0.91 -1.64 9.33
C ALA A 146 1.35 -0.17 9.30
N GLU A 147 2.00 0.24 8.22
CA GLU A 147 2.58 1.59 8.11
C GLU A 147 1.54 2.69 7.99
N THR A 148 0.41 2.40 7.33
CA THR A 148 -0.71 3.34 7.21
C THR A 148 -1.54 3.38 8.50
N PRO A 149 -1.75 4.54 9.14
CA PRO A 149 -2.61 4.67 10.33
C PRO A 149 -4.03 4.16 10.08
N MET A 150 -4.63 3.48 11.07
CA MET A 150 -5.94 2.84 10.93
C MET A 150 -7.08 3.83 10.63
N GLU A 151 -7.06 5.03 11.17
CA GLU A 151 -8.07 6.05 10.91
C GLU A 151 -8.25 6.40 9.42
N THR A 152 -7.23 6.16 8.61
CA THR A 152 -7.34 6.36 7.16
C THR A 152 -8.40 5.47 6.51
N CYS A 153 -8.79 4.36 7.16
CA CYS A 153 -9.83 3.47 6.62
C CYS A 153 -11.23 4.09 6.58
N LEU A 154 -11.49 5.14 7.35
CA LEU A 154 -12.84 5.69 7.56
C LEU A 154 -13.52 6.09 6.24
N LEU A 155 -12.80 6.72 5.32
CA LEU A 155 -13.37 7.10 4.02
C LEU A 155 -13.76 5.88 3.17
N SER A 156 -12.86 4.93 3.03
CA SER A 156 -13.09 3.71 2.23
C SER A 156 -14.23 2.87 2.81
N LEU A 157 -14.28 2.71 4.14
CA LEU A 157 -15.36 1.98 4.82
C LEU A 157 -16.72 2.67 4.65
N THR A 158 -16.76 4.00 4.81
CA THR A 158 -17.99 4.77 4.59
C THR A 158 -18.49 4.61 3.16
N TYR A 159 -17.59 4.76 2.20
CA TYR A 159 -17.96 4.59 0.80
C TYR A 159 -18.43 3.17 0.47
N PHE A 160 -17.75 2.15 0.99
CA PHE A 160 -18.16 0.75 0.82
C PHE A 160 -19.55 0.49 1.41
N ALA A 161 -19.80 1.00 2.61
CA ALA A 161 -21.11 0.87 3.27
C ALA A 161 -22.22 1.59 2.47
N GLU A 162 -21.99 2.83 2.03
CA GLU A 162 -22.97 3.55 1.21
C GLU A 162 -23.22 2.83 -0.13
N CYS A 163 -22.17 2.30 -0.78
CA CYS A 163 -22.32 1.50 -1.99
C CYS A 163 -23.13 0.21 -1.78
N ALA A 164 -23.22 -0.34 -0.57
CA ALA A 164 -24.06 -1.50 -0.29
C ALA A 164 -25.55 -1.16 -0.35
N TYR A 165 -25.94 0.05 0.05
CA TYR A 165 -27.34 0.46 0.13
C TYR A 165 -27.80 1.34 -1.04
N GLU A 166 -26.94 2.22 -1.52
CA GLU A 166 -27.27 3.18 -2.57
C GLU A 166 -26.95 2.60 -3.97
N LYS A 167 -27.76 2.99 -4.96
CA LYS A 167 -27.48 2.61 -6.36
C LYS A 167 -26.22 3.29 -6.89
N GLU A 168 -26.02 4.53 -6.51
CA GLU A 168 -24.88 5.35 -6.86
C GLU A 168 -24.57 6.28 -5.67
N VAL A 169 -23.31 6.37 -5.27
CA VAL A 169 -22.86 7.22 -4.18
C VAL A 169 -22.25 8.49 -4.77
N THR A 170 -22.93 9.63 -4.58
CA THR A 170 -22.42 10.93 -5.03
C THR A 170 -21.38 11.47 -4.04
N LYS A 171 -20.60 12.46 -4.50
CA LYS A 171 -19.62 13.16 -3.63
C LYS A 171 -20.31 13.83 -2.44
N GLU A 172 -21.46 14.47 -2.69
CA GLU A 172 -22.26 15.15 -1.66
C GLU A 172 -22.72 14.15 -0.60
N ARG A 173 -23.20 12.97 -1.03
CA ARG A 173 -23.62 11.90 -0.12
C ARG A 173 -22.48 11.41 0.76
N LEU A 174 -21.32 11.17 0.17
CA LEU A 174 -20.12 10.76 0.92
C LEU A 174 -19.67 11.85 1.90
N GLN A 175 -19.70 13.11 1.47
CA GLN A 175 -19.38 14.27 2.30
C GLN A 175 -20.29 14.37 3.52
N ASP A 176 -21.61 14.27 3.31
CA ASP A 176 -22.60 14.34 4.39
C ASP A 176 -22.40 13.21 5.40
N ARG A 177 -22.14 12.00 4.92
CA ARG A 177 -21.88 10.84 5.78
C ARG A 177 -20.60 10.97 6.57
N MET A 178 -19.51 11.39 5.95
CA MET A 178 -18.24 11.61 6.63
C MET A 178 -18.36 12.67 7.73
N LYS A 179 -19.09 13.74 7.46
CA LYS A 179 -19.37 14.79 8.46
C LYS A 179 -20.27 14.30 9.59
N GLU A 180 -21.36 13.58 9.25
CA GLU A 180 -22.32 13.08 10.24
C GLU A 180 -21.68 12.06 11.20
N LEU A 181 -20.90 11.13 10.65
CA LEU A 181 -20.34 10.02 11.44
C LEU A 181 -19.06 10.40 12.18
N PHE A 182 -18.21 11.20 11.58
CA PHE A 182 -16.84 11.42 12.06
C PHE A 182 -16.44 12.89 12.21
N GLY A 183 -17.26 13.83 11.76
CA GLY A 183 -16.89 15.25 11.74
C GLY A 183 -15.78 15.58 10.75
N ILE A 184 -15.55 14.73 9.74
CA ILE A 184 -14.46 14.85 8.76
C ILE A 184 -15.02 15.39 7.42
N ASP A 185 -14.30 16.30 6.81
CA ASP A 185 -14.52 16.69 5.43
C ASP A 185 -13.94 15.63 4.49
N SER A 186 -14.76 15.07 3.59
CA SER A 186 -14.32 14.02 2.68
C SER A 186 -13.27 14.48 1.67
N GLU A 187 -13.28 15.75 1.28
CA GLU A 187 -12.28 16.33 0.39
C GLU A 187 -10.94 16.51 1.11
N ASP A 188 -10.98 16.88 2.40
CA ASP A 188 -9.76 17.01 3.20
C ASP A 188 -9.06 15.66 3.39
N ILE A 189 -9.80 14.61 3.76
CA ILE A 189 -9.18 13.29 3.94
C ILE A 189 -8.72 12.68 2.61
N MET A 190 -9.37 13.00 1.49
CA MET A 190 -8.93 12.61 0.15
C MET A 190 -7.55 13.18 -0.21
N LEU A 191 -7.05 14.23 0.46
CA LEU A 191 -5.69 14.71 0.24
C LEU A 191 -4.63 13.64 0.58
N LEU A 192 -4.94 12.70 1.45
CA LEU A 192 -4.02 11.61 1.82
C LEU A 192 -3.74 10.65 0.65
N ASP A 193 -4.67 10.53 -0.31
CA ASP A 193 -4.45 9.80 -1.56
C ASP A 193 -3.29 10.37 -2.38
N ARG A 194 -3.07 11.67 -2.29
CA ARG A 194 -2.07 12.38 -3.08
C ARG A 194 -0.62 12.09 -2.69
N PHE A 195 -0.37 11.40 -1.59
CA PHE A 195 0.98 10.94 -1.28
C PHE A 195 1.52 10.02 -2.37
N ASP A 196 0.65 9.24 -3.00
CA ASP A 196 1.03 8.22 -3.97
C ASP A 196 0.32 8.38 -5.33
N ASN A 197 -0.79 9.13 -5.40
CA ASN A 197 -1.58 9.31 -6.60
C ASN A 197 -1.38 10.71 -7.21
N PHE A 198 -0.38 10.86 -8.07
CA PHE A 198 -0.09 12.09 -8.80
C PHE A 198 0.37 11.86 -10.25
N GLN A 199 0.38 10.62 -10.71
CA GLN A 199 0.74 10.27 -12.09
C GLN A 199 -0.50 10.41 -12.99
N PRO A 200 -0.54 11.38 -13.93
CA PRO A 200 -1.75 11.65 -14.74
C PRO A 200 -2.21 10.48 -15.60
N GLU A 201 -1.30 9.60 -15.97
CA GLU A 201 -1.58 8.41 -16.78
C GLU A 201 -2.28 7.28 -16.02
N ASP A 202 -2.35 7.37 -14.69
CA ASP A 202 -3.06 6.41 -13.83
C ASP A 202 -3.82 7.16 -12.71
N PRO A 203 -4.92 7.86 -13.04
CA PRO A 203 -5.62 8.77 -12.13
C PRO A 203 -6.28 8.06 -10.93
N HIS A 204 -6.48 6.76 -11.02
CA HIS A 204 -6.99 5.95 -9.91
C HIS A 204 -5.89 5.12 -9.22
N ASN A 205 -4.63 5.35 -9.57
CA ASN A 205 -3.49 4.58 -9.07
C ASN A 205 -3.75 3.06 -9.08
N LEU A 206 -4.29 2.55 -10.20
CA LEU A 206 -4.61 1.12 -10.37
C LEU A 206 -3.36 0.25 -10.47
N LYS A 207 -2.20 0.83 -10.71
CA LYS A 207 -0.90 0.15 -10.67
C LYS A 207 -0.29 0.12 -9.26
N SER A 208 -0.98 0.68 -8.26
CA SER A 208 -0.54 0.69 -6.86
C SER A 208 0.81 1.36 -6.64
N ALA A 209 1.17 2.38 -7.42
CA ALA A 209 2.39 3.13 -7.16
C ALA A 209 2.43 3.63 -5.71
N ASN A 210 3.60 3.59 -5.07
CA ASN A 210 3.81 4.08 -3.71
C ASN A 210 5.09 4.90 -3.56
N PRO A 211 5.24 5.98 -4.37
CA PRO A 211 6.42 6.82 -4.36
C PRO A 211 6.75 7.41 -2.99
N SER A 212 5.76 7.68 -2.16
CA SER A 212 5.98 8.16 -0.79
C SER A 212 6.78 7.17 0.05
N LYS A 213 6.46 5.88 -0.02
CA LYS A 213 7.20 4.81 0.65
C LYS A 213 8.61 4.65 0.07
N LEU A 214 8.74 4.67 -1.26
CA LEU A 214 10.04 4.59 -1.92
C LEU A 214 10.96 5.75 -1.53
N ALA A 215 10.43 6.98 -1.54
CA ALA A 215 11.17 8.19 -1.14
C ALA A 215 11.52 8.19 0.35
N LEU A 216 10.61 7.71 1.22
CA LEU A 216 10.86 7.60 2.65
C LEU A 216 12.05 6.68 2.95
N TYR A 217 12.10 5.51 2.33
CA TYR A 217 13.02 4.44 2.72
C TYR A 217 14.31 4.37 1.91
N GLN A 218 14.38 4.91 0.68
CA GLN A 218 15.61 4.81 -0.09
C GLN A 218 16.80 5.50 0.60
N ASP A 219 17.98 4.88 0.45
CA ASP A 219 19.24 5.46 0.92
C ASP A 219 19.58 6.74 0.13
N PRO A 220 19.91 7.87 0.80
CA PRO A 220 20.15 9.15 0.14
C PRO A 220 21.43 9.18 -0.71
N MET A 221 22.41 8.31 -0.40
CA MET A 221 23.67 8.24 -1.15
C MET A 221 23.56 7.26 -2.32
N LEU A 222 22.92 6.10 -2.13
CA LEU A 222 22.77 5.07 -3.16
C LEU A 222 21.67 5.39 -4.16
N GLY A 223 20.59 6.05 -3.75
CA GLY A 223 19.53 6.58 -4.61
C GLY A 223 18.92 5.57 -5.57
N ILE A 224 18.51 4.40 -5.05
CA ILE A 224 18.05 3.27 -5.86
C ILE A 224 16.87 3.58 -6.79
N PHE A 225 16.01 4.52 -6.38
CA PHE A 225 14.85 4.98 -7.15
C PHE A 225 15.05 6.37 -7.78
N ASP A 226 16.23 6.99 -7.64
CA ASP A 226 16.52 8.33 -8.18
C ASP A 226 16.28 8.41 -9.69
N GLY A 227 16.62 7.35 -10.43
CA GLY A 227 16.35 7.30 -11.88
C GLY A 227 14.86 7.40 -12.21
N GLN A 228 14.02 6.82 -11.37
CA GLN A 228 12.56 6.82 -11.51
C GLN A 228 11.94 8.16 -11.09
N PHE A 229 12.56 8.85 -10.13
CA PHE A 229 12.07 10.13 -9.60
C PHE A 229 12.48 11.34 -10.46
N LYS A 230 13.53 11.18 -11.25
CA LYS A 230 14.09 12.27 -12.05
C LYS A 230 13.04 12.93 -12.96
N GLY A 231 12.82 14.24 -12.74
CA GLY A 231 11.88 15.04 -13.53
C GLY A 231 10.40 14.82 -13.22
N LYS A 232 10.08 14.09 -12.14
CA LYS A 232 8.68 13.87 -11.71
C LYS A 232 8.17 14.98 -10.78
N GLY A 233 9.03 15.87 -10.26
CA GLY A 233 8.66 17.00 -9.41
C GLY A 233 8.09 16.58 -8.05
N LEU A 234 8.65 15.51 -7.45
CA LEU A 234 8.18 15.01 -6.16
C LEU A 234 8.36 16.04 -5.04
N LYS A 235 9.46 16.77 -5.06
CA LYS A 235 9.75 17.79 -4.06
C LYS A 235 8.67 18.87 -4.04
N GLU A 236 8.36 19.45 -5.19
CA GLU A 236 7.34 20.47 -5.35
C GLU A 236 5.97 19.93 -5.01
N HIS A 237 5.67 18.71 -5.43
CA HIS A 237 4.41 18.03 -5.13
C HIS A 237 4.19 17.89 -3.62
N TYR A 238 5.20 17.44 -2.85
CA TYR A 238 5.07 17.33 -1.40
C TYR A 238 5.04 18.68 -0.70
N HIS A 239 5.72 19.71 -1.20
CA HIS A 239 5.56 21.08 -0.69
C HIS A 239 4.13 21.59 -0.84
N GLU A 240 3.51 21.42 -2.01
CA GLU A 240 2.09 21.77 -2.20
C GLU A 240 1.17 20.99 -1.25
N LEU A 241 1.49 19.74 -0.98
CA LEU A 241 0.71 18.90 -0.07
C LEU A 241 0.82 19.38 1.38
N VAL A 242 2.01 19.84 1.81
CA VAL A 242 2.19 20.52 3.11
C VAL A 242 1.23 21.69 3.25
N GLU A 243 1.20 22.61 2.27
CA GLU A 243 0.33 23.78 2.31
C GLU A 243 -1.16 23.42 2.41
N LYS A 244 -1.59 22.39 1.66
CA LYS A 244 -2.99 21.92 1.70
C LYS A 244 -3.34 21.30 3.04
N LEU A 245 -2.46 20.51 3.62
CA LEU A 245 -2.67 19.89 4.93
C LEU A 245 -2.64 20.94 6.06
N GLU A 246 -1.85 22.01 5.94
CA GLU A 246 -1.89 23.16 6.85
C GLU A 246 -3.27 23.86 6.81
N GLN A 247 -3.86 24.01 5.62
CA GLN A 247 -5.21 24.56 5.49
C GLN A 247 -6.25 23.65 6.16
N CYS A 248 -6.10 22.32 6.08
CA CYS A 248 -6.96 21.40 6.80
C CYS A 248 -6.80 21.55 8.32
N LEU A 249 -5.58 21.67 8.80
CA LEU A 249 -5.27 21.85 10.23
C LEU A 249 -5.78 23.18 10.81
N ALA A 250 -6.00 24.19 9.97
CA ALA A 250 -6.59 25.47 10.36
C ALA A 250 -8.11 25.36 10.61
N LYS A 251 -8.77 24.31 10.11
CA LYS A 251 -10.21 24.07 10.31
C LYS A 251 -10.48 23.48 11.70
N GLU A 252 -11.70 23.66 12.19
CA GLU A 252 -12.19 22.92 13.35
C GLU A 252 -12.45 21.46 12.99
N GLN A 253 -11.92 20.54 13.77
CA GLN A 253 -12.05 19.10 13.56
C GLN A 253 -11.81 18.32 14.85
N PRO A 254 -12.29 17.05 14.94
CA PRO A 254 -12.06 16.22 16.11
C PRO A 254 -10.57 16.06 16.43
N PRO A 255 -10.18 15.99 17.71
CA PRO A 255 -8.76 15.89 18.11
C PRO A 255 -8.00 14.74 17.45
N ARG A 256 -8.64 13.59 17.29
CA ARG A 256 -8.05 12.40 16.64
C ARG A 256 -7.73 12.65 15.16
N VAL A 257 -8.67 13.27 14.44
CA VAL A 257 -8.49 13.66 13.03
C VAL A 257 -7.39 14.69 12.89
N ARG A 258 -7.32 15.65 13.82
CA ARG A 258 -6.24 16.65 13.85
C ARG A 258 -4.88 16.00 14.02
N LYS A 259 -4.73 14.97 14.88
CA LYS A 259 -3.48 14.20 15.03
C LYS A 259 -3.09 13.53 13.72
N LEU A 260 -4.06 12.90 13.04
CA LEU A 260 -3.84 12.24 11.74
C LEU A 260 -3.31 13.23 10.69
N PHE A 261 -3.98 14.37 10.51
CA PHE A 261 -3.54 15.39 9.55
C PHE A 261 -2.19 16.01 9.93
N ALA A 262 -1.91 16.21 11.22
CA ALA A 262 -0.62 16.71 11.68
C ALA A 262 0.52 15.72 11.35
N TYR A 263 0.30 14.43 11.55
CA TYR A 263 1.25 13.37 11.14
C TYR A 263 1.51 13.42 9.63
N TYR A 264 0.45 13.47 8.80
CA TYR A 264 0.61 13.50 7.35
C TYR A 264 1.22 14.81 6.84
N GLN A 265 0.92 15.94 7.48
CA GLN A 265 1.59 17.20 7.18
C GLN A 265 3.11 17.11 7.46
N LYS A 266 3.49 16.49 8.58
CA LYS A 266 4.89 16.27 8.92
C LYS A 266 5.56 15.29 7.96
N LEU A 267 4.87 14.23 7.55
CA LEU A 267 5.35 13.29 6.54
C LEU A 267 5.57 13.98 5.19
N ALA A 268 4.63 14.82 4.74
CA ALA A 268 4.80 15.59 3.52
C ALA A 268 6.02 16.54 3.60
N ALA A 269 6.21 17.24 4.74
CA ALA A 269 7.36 18.10 4.96
C ALA A 269 8.69 17.32 4.91
N PHE A 270 8.74 16.13 5.51
CA PHE A 270 9.91 15.26 5.44
C PHE A 270 10.19 14.79 4.01
N LEU A 271 9.16 14.37 3.28
CA LEU A 271 9.28 13.92 1.89
C LEU A 271 9.67 15.07 0.94
N ALA A 272 9.19 16.28 1.16
CA ALA A 272 9.60 17.46 0.40
C ALA A 272 11.13 17.72 0.48
N GLU A 273 11.75 17.41 1.63
CA GLU A 273 13.20 17.52 1.78
C GLU A 273 13.96 16.28 1.27
N LYS A 274 13.36 15.09 1.38
CA LYS A 274 14.07 13.83 1.14
C LYS A 274 13.86 13.21 -0.24
N ALA A 275 12.69 13.40 -0.89
CA ALA A 275 12.33 12.62 -2.08
C ALA A 275 13.35 12.73 -3.23
N GLU A 276 13.90 13.92 -3.45
CA GLU A 276 14.91 14.17 -4.52
C GLU A 276 16.32 14.42 -3.97
N MET A 277 16.55 14.15 -2.67
CA MET A 277 17.84 14.38 -2.00
C MET A 277 18.99 13.66 -2.72
N GLY A 278 18.80 12.41 -3.12
CA GLY A 278 19.84 11.64 -3.83
C GLY A 278 20.20 12.25 -5.18
N LEU A 279 19.23 12.74 -5.93
CA LEU A 279 19.44 13.45 -7.20
C LEU A 279 20.21 14.76 -7.01
N GLU A 280 19.81 15.57 -6.01
CA GLU A 280 20.47 16.83 -5.70
C GLU A 280 21.90 16.62 -5.20
N LEU A 281 22.11 15.66 -4.27
CA LEU A 281 23.46 15.31 -3.78
C LEU A 281 24.39 14.84 -4.90
N LYS A 282 23.88 13.98 -5.79
CA LYS A 282 24.67 13.54 -6.95
C LYS A 282 25.01 14.70 -7.87
N SER A 283 24.05 15.55 -8.19
CA SER A 283 24.29 16.75 -9.03
C SER A 283 25.34 17.68 -8.43
N ASP A 284 25.24 17.96 -7.12
CA ASP A 284 26.20 18.82 -6.43
C ASP A 284 27.61 18.19 -6.38
N TYR A 285 27.69 16.87 -6.22
CA TYR A 285 28.95 16.12 -6.26
C TYR A 285 29.57 16.10 -7.68
N ASP A 286 28.78 15.78 -8.71
CA ASP A 286 29.25 15.77 -10.12
C ASP A 286 29.77 17.15 -10.56
N ASN A 287 29.15 18.23 -10.08
CA ASN A 287 29.56 19.61 -10.32
C ASN A 287 30.71 20.09 -9.40
N GLN A 288 31.19 19.26 -8.48
CA GLN A 288 32.21 19.61 -7.48
C GLN A 288 31.80 20.83 -6.63
N ASP A 289 30.49 21.04 -6.39
CA ASP A 289 29.98 22.17 -5.62
C ASP A 289 30.16 21.93 -4.10
N ARG A 290 31.37 22.24 -3.65
CA ARG A 290 31.78 22.05 -2.25
C ARG A 290 30.93 22.85 -1.26
N GLU A 291 30.42 24.01 -1.67
CA GLU A 291 29.63 24.86 -0.79
C GLU A 291 28.22 24.26 -0.62
N ARG A 292 27.59 23.80 -1.68
CA ARG A 292 26.29 23.11 -1.58
C ARG A 292 26.41 21.80 -0.81
N LEU A 293 27.47 21.02 -1.02
CA LEU A 293 27.72 19.80 -0.25
C LEU A 293 27.95 20.09 1.24
N ARG A 294 28.60 21.23 1.58
CA ARG A 294 28.70 21.67 2.98
C ARG A 294 27.34 22.01 3.57
N ILE A 295 26.50 22.73 2.82
CA ILE A 295 25.13 23.05 3.24
C ILE A 295 24.33 21.76 3.49
N TRP A 296 24.51 20.74 2.64
CA TRP A 296 23.90 19.42 2.90
C TRP A 296 24.34 18.84 4.24
N ALA A 297 25.63 18.70 4.47
CA ALA A 297 26.15 18.04 5.68
C ALA A 297 25.83 18.81 6.97
N GLU A 298 25.92 20.17 6.95
CA GLU A 298 25.84 20.99 8.14
C GLU A 298 24.45 21.55 8.42
N LYS A 299 23.54 21.62 7.43
CA LYS A 299 22.23 22.27 7.56
C LYS A 299 21.08 21.39 7.10
N ARG A 300 21.05 20.95 5.82
CA ARG A 300 19.86 20.30 5.25
C ARG A 300 19.64 18.89 5.82
N ILE A 301 20.67 18.05 5.92
CA ILE A 301 20.54 16.74 6.54
C ILE A 301 20.19 16.84 8.03
N PRO A 302 20.82 17.70 8.85
CA PRO A 302 20.37 17.93 10.22
C PRO A 302 18.91 18.41 10.35
N ALA A 303 18.44 19.29 9.46
CA ALA A 303 17.03 19.71 9.45
C ALA A 303 16.09 18.54 9.07
N CYS A 304 16.49 17.71 8.11
CA CYS A 304 15.75 16.52 7.73
C CYS A 304 15.68 15.50 8.87
N LEU A 305 16.77 15.34 9.65
CA LEU A 305 16.80 14.50 10.86
C LEU A 305 15.85 15.01 11.96
N ALA A 306 15.74 16.32 12.15
CA ALA A 306 14.79 16.90 13.09
C ALA A 306 13.33 16.63 12.68
N LEU A 307 13.00 16.76 11.37
CA LEU A 307 11.69 16.41 10.85
C LEU A 307 11.38 14.91 11.03
N LEU A 308 12.38 14.05 10.84
CA LEU A 308 12.21 12.60 11.03
C LEU A 308 11.93 12.25 12.51
N GLU A 309 12.58 12.92 13.46
CA GLU A 309 12.33 12.72 14.88
C GLU A 309 10.91 13.10 15.30
N GLU A 310 10.43 14.26 14.81
CA GLU A 310 9.04 14.67 15.02
C GLU A 310 8.05 13.69 14.36
N LEU A 311 8.30 13.29 13.12
CA LEU A 311 7.48 12.31 12.38
C LEU A 311 7.38 10.99 13.14
N HIS A 312 8.52 10.49 13.65
CA HIS A 312 8.61 9.24 14.40
C HIS A 312 7.77 9.32 15.69
N SER A 313 7.92 10.40 16.47
CA SER A 313 7.14 10.62 17.69
C SER A 313 5.63 10.68 17.41
N MET A 314 5.23 11.39 16.35
CA MET A 314 3.80 11.47 15.95
C MET A 314 3.26 10.11 15.50
N ARG A 315 4.06 9.30 14.80
CA ARG A 315 3.64 7.95 14.41
C ARG A 315 3.47 7.02 15.60
N GLU A 316 4.37 7.13 16.60
CA GLU A 316 4.27 6.39 17.87
C GLU A 316 2.96 6.75 18.59
N GLU A 317 2.65 8.03 18.73
CA GLU A 317 1.41 8.49 19.37
C GLU A 317 0.16 7.92 18.67
N LEU A 318 0.10 7.96 17.33
CA LEU A 318 -1.00 7.38 16.57
C LEU A 318 -1.09 5.87 16.79
N TRP A 319 0.04 5.16 16.78
CA TRP A 319 0.06 3.72 17.01
C TRP A 319 -0.49 3.36 18.39
N MET A 320 -0.04 4.06 19.43
CA MET A 320 -0.45 3.77 20.81
C MET A 320 -1.92 4.15 21.08
N ASP A 321 -2.50 5.08 20.31
CA ASP A 321 -3.93 5.39 20.37
C ASP A 321 -4.78 4.30 19.70
N GLU A 322 -4.25 3.53 18.73
CA GLU A 322 -4.98 2.55 17.90
C GLU A 322 -4.69 1.10 18.26
N CYS A 323 -3.46 0.80 18.62
CA CYS A 323 -2.91 -0.54 18.70
C CYS A 323 -2.23 -0.82 20.04
N LYS A 324 -1.95 -2.11 20.29
CA LYS A 324 -1.02 -2.50 21.37
C LYS A 324 0.40 -2.13 20.97
N PRO A 325 1.34 -1.98 21.94
CA PRO A 325 2.73 -1.66 21.65
C PRO A 325 3.44 -2.67 20.73
N GLN A 326 3.06 -3.95 20.81
CA GLN A 326 3.67 -5.00 20.01
C GLN A 326 3.43 -4.75 18.52
N GLY A 327 4.49 -4.82 17.74
CA GLY A 327 4.51 -4.53 16.30
C GLY A 327 5.10 -3.17 15.97
N TYR A 328 5.05 -2.21 16.91
CA TYR A 328 5.64 -0.88 16.69
C TYR A 328 7.16 -0.92 16.50
N GLU A 329 7.83 -1.87 17.13
CA GLU A 329 9.28 -2.09 16.94
C GLU A 329 9.70 -2.25 15.48
N VAL A 330 8.78 -2.66 14.59
CA VAL A 330 9.05 -2.72 13.14
C VAL A 330 9.22 -1.30 12.57
N ILE A 331 8.37 -0.38 12.98
CA ILE A 331 8.44 1.03 12.57
C ILE A 331 9.70 1.70 13.18
N ASP A 332 10.02 1.43 14.44
CA ASP A 332 11.24 1.89 15.09
C ASP A 332 12.50 1.50 14.31
N VAL A 333 12.61 0.24 13.90
CA VAL A 333 13.74 -0.26 13.11
C VAL A 333 13.80 0.43 11.74
N ARG A 334 12.65 0.62 11.07
CA ARG A 334 12.56 1.26 9.76
C ARG A 334 13.00 2.73 9.81
N LEU A 335 12.39 3.51 10.68
CA LEU A 335 12.69 4.95 10.82
C LEU A 335 14.09 5.17 11.44
N GLY A 336 14.51 4.33 12.40
CA GLY A 336 15.85 4.31 12.94
C GLY A 336 16.93 4.02 11.89
N GLY A 337 16.63 3.12 10.95
CA GLY A 337 17.49 2.85 9.80
C GLY A 337 17.71 4.07 8.91
N ILE A 338 16.63 4.82 8.60
CA ILE A 338 16.72 6.06 7.82
C ILE A 338 17.56 7.10 8.56
N ARG A 339 17.33 7.29 9.87
CA ARG A 339 18.12 8.18 10.72
C ARG A 339 19.61 7.88 10.61
N SER A 340 19.99 6.61 10.80
CA SER A 340 21.39 6.18 10.72
C SER A 340 21.99 6.42 9.34
N ARG A 341 21.23 6.23 8.26
CA ARG A 341 21.70 6.46 6.90
C ARG A 341 21.87 7.94 6.57
N LEU A 342 20.99 8.81 7.04
CA LEU A 342 21.14 10.27 6.93
C LEU A 342 22.37 10.76 7.71
N GLU A 343 22.58 10.30 8.95
CA GLU A 343 23.77 10.62 9.75
C GLU A 343 25.06 10.15 9.06
N SER A 344 25.04 8.96 8.45
CA SER A 344 26.16 8.43 7.69
C SER A 344 26.45 9.27 6.45
N ALA A 345 25.42 9.72 5.72
CA ALA A 345 25.57 10.59 4.58
C ALA A 345 26.25 11.91 4.95
N ALA A 346 25.78 12.58 6.03
CA ALA A 346 26.41 13.82 6.51
C ALA A 346 27.89 13.62 6.87
N LYS A 347 28.22 12.52 7.58
CA LYS A 347 29.61 12.19 7.94
C LYS A 347 30.49 11.94 6.72
N ARG A 348 30.01 11.20 5.73
CA ARG A 348 30.75 10.92 4.49
C ARG A 348 30.99 12.17 3.67
N ILE A 349 30.00 13.04 3.51
CA ILE A 349 30.12 14.32 2.82
C ILE A 349 31.15 15.21 3.54
N SER A 350 31.08 15.31 4.87
CA SER A 350 32.04 16.08 5.68
C SER A 350 33.48 15.54 5.55
N ALA A 351 33.64 14.23 5.54
CA ALA A 351 34.95 13.59 5.32
C ALA A 351 35.50 13.91 3.93
N TRP A 352 34.68 13.83 2.90
CA TRP A 352 35.05 14.19 1.54
C TRP A 352 35.43 15.68 1.41
N LEU A 353 34.70 16.58 2.03
CA LEU A 353 35.03 18.01 2.07
C LEU A 353 36.43 18.29 2.66
N SER A 354 36.83 17.43 3.60
CA SER A 354 38.17 17.51 4.23
C SER A 354 39.28 16.86 3.39
N ASN A 355 38.97 15.84 2.62
CA ASN A 355 39.89 15.10 1.73
C ASN A 355 39.19 14.68 0.43
N PRO A 356 39.10 15.59 -0.57
CA PRO A 356 38.38 15.33 -1.82
C PRO A 356 39.05 14.31 -2.75
N GLU A 357 40.27 13.89 -2.46
CA GLU A 357 40.98 12.86 -3.24
C GLU A 357 40.36 11.48 -3.04
N GLN A 358 39.63 11.26 -1.93
CA GLN A 358 38.87 10.03 -1.71
C GLN A 358 37.45 10.21 -2.26
N PRO A 359 37.06 9.43 -3.29
CA PRO A 359 35.74 9.60 -3.90
C PRO A 359 34.59 9.21 -2.93
N LEU A 360 33.41 9.79 -3.18
CA LEU A 360 32.16 9.29 -2.63
C LEU A 360 31.60 8.26 -3.63
N GLU A 361 32.04 7.02 -3.51
CA GLU A 361 31.76 5.94 -4.48
C GLU A 361 30.27 5.79 -4.78
N GLU A 362 29.41 5.97 -3.75
CA GLU A 362 27.96 5.90 -3.89
C GLU A 362 27.40 6.99 -4.84
N LEU A 363 28.05 8.16 -4.89
CA LEU A 363 27.66 9.26 -5.78
C LEU A 363 28.35 9.20 -7.16
N GLU A 364 29.36 8.36 -7.36
CA GLU A 364 29.95 8.12 -8.67
C GLU A 364 29.11 7.19 -9.54
N GLU A 365 28.32 6.32 -8.90
CA GLU A 365 27.43 5.40 -9.61
C GLU A 365 26.36 6.15 -10.43
N LYS A 366 26.12 5.65 -11.63
CA LYS A 366 25.09 6.20 -12.52
C LYS A 366 23.69 5.90 -11.95
N ARG A 367 22.85 6.92 -11.86
CA ARG A 367 21.43 6.73 -11.52
C ARG A 367 20.70 6.12 -12.70
N VAL A 368 20.31 4.86 -12.57
CA VAL A 368 19.51 4.13 -13.55
C VAL A 368 18.09 3.95 -13.03
N CYS A 369 17.13 3.75 -13.95
CA CYS A 369 15.77 3.42 -13.55
C CYS A 369 15.74 2.01 -12.98
N PHE A 370 15.04 1.85 -11.85
CA PHE A 370 14.77 0.55 -11.22
C PHE A 370 13.88 -0.33 -12.13
N TRP A 371 12.92 0.28 -12.81
CA TRP A 371 12.10 -0.35 -13.86
C TRP A 371 12.49 0.25 -15.23
N PRO A 372 13.50 -0.30 -15.90
CA PRO A 372 14.13 0.34 -17.06
C PRO A 372 13.24 0.43 -18.30
N GLU A 373 12.23 -0.41 -18.41
CA GLU A 373 11.34 -0.47 -19.57
C GLU A 373 10.17 0.51 -19.49
N GLU A 374 9.92 1.10 -18.31
CA GLU A 374 8.80 2.01 -18.11
C GLU A 374 9.21 3.26 -17.33
N ASP A 375 8.88 4.43 -17.84
CA ASP A 375 9.05 5.71 -17.15
C ASP A 375 7.94 5.94 -16.11
N ARG A 376 7.67 4.92 -15.27
CA ARG A 376 6.63 4.92 -14.25
C ARG A 376 7.18 4.50 -12.90
N ILE A 377 6.52 4.97 -11.86
CA ILE A 377 6.76 4.50 -10.50
C ILE A 377 5.73 3.44 -10.20
N TYR A 378 6.18 2.27 -9.75
CA TYR A 378 5.32 1.17 -9.31
C TYR A 378 5.35 1.00 -7.80
N SER A 379 4.59 0.03 -7.30
CA SER A 379 4.67 -0.38 -5.91
C SER A 379 5.88 -1.24 -5.64
N PHE A 380 6.52 -1.00 -4.50
CA PHE A 380 7.54 -1.87 -3.96
C PHE A 380 7.42 -1.88 -2.44
N ASN A 381 7.07 -3.00 -1.85
CA ASN A 381 6.70 -3.10 -0.43
C ASN A 381 7.76 -3.73 0.46
N ARG A 382 8.82 -4.30 -0.10
CA ARG A 382 9.91 -4.90 0.69
C ARG A 382 10.88 -3.81 1.17
N TRP A 383 10.56 -3.19 2.29
CA TRP A 383 11.30 -2.05 2.82
C TRP A 383 12.79 -2.35 3.06
N GLU A 384 13.14 -3.58 3.46
CA GLU A 384 14.52 -4.01 3.69
C GLU A 384 15.38 -4.00 2.42
N GLN A 385 14.74 -4.01 1.25
CA GLN A 385 15.39 -3.90 -0.05
C GLN A 385 15.41 -2.47 -0.59
N ILE A 386 14.60 -1.56 -0.02
CA ILE A 386 14.54 -0.15 -0.46
C ILE A 386 15.72 0.65 0.08
N VAL A 387 16.18 0.37 1.30
CA VAL A 387 17.26 1.12 1.94
C VAL A 387 18.65 0.77 1.39
N SER A 388 18.83 -0.38 0.75
CA SER A 388 20.13 -0.80 0.23
C SER A 388 20.01 -1.58 -1.08
N ALA A 389 20.74 -1.13 -2.10
CA ALA A 389 20.83 -1.84 -3.37
C ALA A 389 21.42 -3.25 -3.24
N SER A 390 22.25 -3.52 -2.23
CA SER A 390 22.87 -4.83 -2.03
C SER A 390 21.87 -5.92 -1.61
N ASN A 391 20.69 -5.55 -1.12
CA ASN A 391 19.65 -6.50 -0.70
C ASN A 391 18.64 -6.83 -1.81
N MET A 392 18.78 -6.25 -3.01
CA MET A 392 17.82 -6.42 -4.11
C MET A 392 17.77 -7.85 -4.68
N ASN A 393 18.72 -8.70 -4.35
CA ASN A 393 18.80 -10.08 -4.84
C ASN A 393 18.11 -11.11 -3.93
N ALA A 394 17.50 -10.67 -2.84
CA ALA A 394 16.80 -11.56 -1.92
C ALA A 394 15.40 -11.92 -2.47
N LEU A 395 15.34 -12.80 -3.43
CA LEU A 395 14.10 -13.42 -3.93
C LEU A 395 13.95 -14.85 -3.42
#